data_2638086829ca3fdee868e4db8fa836e6
#
_entry.id   2638086829ca3fdee868e4db8fa836e6
#
_cell.length_a   1.000
_cell.length_b   1.000
_cell.length_c   1.000
_cell.angle_alpha   90.00
_cell.angle_beta   90.00
_cell.angle_gamma   90.00
#
_symmetry.space_group_name_H-M   'P 1'
#
loop_
_entity.id
_entity.type
_entity.pdbx_description
1 polymer ?
#
loop_
_entity_poly.entity_id
_entity_poly.type
_entity_poly.pdbx_seq_one_letter_code
_entity_poly.pdbx_strand_id
1 'polypeptide(L)'
;MALGTAGWAPASAAQLVRIGAAHFPPYTVRPEQGADTGLLPQLVEALNTAQSDYQFVLVPTSIPRRFRDFEQGRVDMAIFENPEWGWQKIAHASVDMGLEDAEVFVAQREPGREQGYFADLAGKRLAVFSGYHYAFANFNPDPKYMAEHFNATLTYSHDSNLLMVARGRADIALVTRSYLSDFMVRNADMAGQFLVSERIDQVYHHYALVRPKAPITAEAFAGLLKRLRENGEMLKIFEPYRIDVMPTP
;
A
#
# COMPACT_ATOMS: atom_id res chain seq x y z
N MET A 1 25.26 47.63 -35.02
CA MET A 1 24.59 46.29 -34.98
C MET A 1 25.16 45.52 -33.80
N ALA A 2 24.40 45.38 -32.74
CA ALA A 2 24.78 44.55 -31.56
C ALA A 2 24.10 43.20 -31.70
N LEU A 3 24.89 42.16 -31.91
CA LEU A 3 24.43 40.76 -31.90
C LEU A 3 24.23 40.33 -30.44
N GLY A 4 22.96 40.21 -30.02
CA GLY A 4 22.62 39.63 -28.74
C GLY A 4 22.86 38.10 -28.76
N THR A 5 23.82 37.62 -27.99
CA THR A 5 24.01 36.19 -27.71
C THR A 5 22.92 35.74 -26.74
N ALA A 6 21.90 35.05 -27.26
CA ALA A 6 20.95 34.33 -26.42
C ALA A 6 21.72 33.19 -25.72
N GLY A 7 22.02 33.36 -24.44
CA GLY A 7 22.61 32.32 -23.62
C GLY A 7 21.58 31.21 -23.40
N TRP A 8 21.84 30.04 -23.93
CA TRP A 8 21.14 28.81 -23.54
C TRP A 8 21.57 28.45 -22.11
N ALA A 9 20.67 28.62 -21.14
CA ALA A 9 20.85 28.04 -19.84
C ALA A 9 20.81 26.50 -20.00
N PRO A 10 21.77 25.76 -19.47
CA PRO A 10 21.72 24.32 -19.52
C PRO A 10 20.47 23.84 -18.75
N ALA A 11 19.65 22.99 -19.37
CA ALA A 11 18.57 22.32 -18.70
C ALA A 11 19.18 21.54 -17.53
N SER A 12 18.77 21.83 -16.30
CA SER A 12 19.19 21.05 -15.13
C SER A 12 18.73 19.60 -15.33
N ALA A 13 19.64 18.65 -15.18
CA ALA A 13 19.26 17.24 -15.21
C ALA A 13 18.26 16.94 -14.06
N ALA A 14 17.22 16.18 -14.37
CA ALA A 14 16.23 15.78 -13.37
C ALA A 14 16.91 15.09 -12.17
N GLN A 15 16.50 15.42 -10.96
CA GLN A 15 17.02 14.82 -9.74
C GLN A 15 16.44 13.42 -9.57
N LEU A 16 17.30 12.41 -9.40
CA LEU A 16 16.88 11.03 -9.22
C LEU A 16 16.30 10.84 -7.80
N VAL A 17 15.07 10.36 -7.71
CA VAL A 17 14.37 10.04 -6.45
C VAL A 17 14.04 8.55 -6.44
N ARG A 18 14.59 7.80 -5.50
CA ARG A 18 14.44 6.36 -5.37
C ARG A 18 13.31 6.01 -4.41
N ILE A 19 12.29 5.33 -4.89
CA ILE A 19 11.13 4.88 -4.10
C ILE A 19 11.29 3.41 -3.77
N GLY A 20 11.22 3.05 -2.49
CA GLY A 20 11.23 1.67 -2.03
C GLY A 20 9.96 0.95 -2.46
N ALA A 21 10.10 -0.18 -3.14
CA ALA A 21 9.00 -1.01 -3.62
C ALA A 21 9.05 -2.38 -2.93
N ALA A 22 8.21 -2.61 -1.92
CA ALA A 22 7.99 -3.89 -1.28
C ALA A 22 6.73 -4.56 -1.83
N HIS A 23 6.66 -5.89 -1.81
CA HIS A 23 5.45 -6.60 -2.22
C HIS A 23 4.29 -6.29 -1.26
N PHE A 24 3.34 -5.49 -1.73
CA PHE A 24 2.16 -5.02 -1.02
C PHE A 24 0.99 -4.87 -2.00
N PRO A 25 0.34 -5.98 -2.42
CA PRO A 25 -0.76 -5.93 -3.39
C PRO A 25 -2.01 -5.24 -2.81
N PRO A 26 -2.76 -4.46 -3.61
CA PRO A 26 -2.57 -4.21 -5.05
C PRO A 26 -1.59 -3.06 -5.34
N TYR A 27 -1.00 -2.44 -4.34
CA TYR A 27 -0.13 -1.26 -4.48
C TYR A 27 1.15 -1.57 -5.25
N THR A 28 1.83 -2.64 -4.87
CA THR A 28 3.08 -3.08 -5.50
C THR A 28 3.09 -4.60 -5.60
N VAL A 29 3.25 -5.14 -6.81
CA VAL A 29 3.20 -6.58 -7.05
C VAL A 29 4.55 -7.08 -7.53
N ARG A 30 5.22 -7.93 -6.74
CA ARG A 30 6.48 -8.61 -7.06
C ARG A 30 7.54 -7.71 -7.70
N PRO A 31 7.91 -6.60 -7.06
CA PRO A 31 8.85 -5.62 -7.65
C PRO A 31 10.23 -6.24 -7.93
N GLU A 32 10.61 -7.31 -7.22
CA GLU A 32 11.86 -8.04 -7.43
C GLU A 32 11.91 -8.80 -8.77
N GLN A 33 10.78 -9.03 -9.41
CA GLN A 33 10.68 -9.71 -10.71
C GLN A 33 10.64 -8.72 -11.88
N GLY A 34 10.81 -7.42 -11.60
CA GLY A 34 10.69 -6.37 -12.61
C GLY A 34 9.25 -6.23 -13.15
N ALA A 35 8.27 -6.72 -12.39
CA ALA A 35 6.86 -6.58 -12.75
C ALA A 35 6.43 -5.13 -12.49
N ASP A 36 6.21 -4.37 -13.55
CA ASP A 36 5.67 -3.01 -13.51
C ASP A 36 4.14 -3.03 -13.28
N THR A 37 3.70 -3.87 -12.34
CA THR A 37 2.29 -4.06 -12.04
C THR A 37 1.94 -3.58 -10.65
N GLY A 38 0.74 -3.04 -10.52
CA GLY A 38 0.22 -2.44 -9.29
C GLY A 38 0.01 -0.93 -9.41
N LEU A 39 -0.40 -0.33 -8.32
CA LEU A 39 -0.73 1.10 -8.24
C LEU A 39 0.52 1.98 -8.15
N LEU A 40 1.61 1.49 -7.52
CA LEU A 40 2.85 2.26 -7.39
C LEU A 40 3.53 2.56 -8.73
N PRO A 41 3.69 1.61 -9.66
CA PRO A 41 4.19 1.93 -10.99
C PRO A 41 3.34 2.96 -11.74
N GLN A 42 2.01 2.88 -11.66
CA GLN A 42 1.12 3.86 -12.29
C GLN A 42 1.29 5.26 -11.68
N LEU A 43 1.39 5.34 -10.35
CA LEU A 43 1.65 6.61 -9.66
C LEU A 43 3.01 7.20 -10.07
N VAL A 44 4.06 6.38 -10.17
CA VAL A 44 5.40 6.80 -10.58
C VAL A 44 5.39 7.32 -12.03
N GLU A 45 4.68 6.66 -12.92
CA GLU A 45 4.50 7.12 -14.31
C GLU A 45 3.80 8.49 -14.35
N ALA A 46 2.70 8.64 -13.58
CA ALA A 46 1.98 9.91 -13.49
C ALA A 46 2.85 11.04 -12.89
N LEU A 47 3.64 10.75 -11.84
CA LEU A 47 4.59 11.70 -11.25
C LEU A 47 5.66 12.14 -12.25
N ASN A 48 6.25 11.20 -13.00
CA ASN A 48 7.27 11.49 -14.00
C ASN A 48 6.70 12.26 -15.20
N THR A 49 5.44 12.02 -15.55
CA THR A 49 4.77 12.73 -16.66
C THR A 49 4.38 14.16 -16.27
N ALA A 50 4.03 14.40 -15.00
CA ALA A 50 3.50 15.69 -14.54
C ALA A 50 4.58 16.79 -14.39
N GLN A 51 5.87 16.46 -14.42
CA GLN A 51 6.98 17.40 -14.21
C GLN A 51 8.31 16.84 -14.77
N SER A 52 9.35 17.70 -14.81
CA SER A 52 10.69 17.37 -15.32
C SER A 52 11.82 17.58 -14.33
N ASP A 53 11.53 18.07 -13.11
CA ASP A 53 12.55 18.39 -12.10
C ASP A 53 13.08 17.15 -11.39
N TYR A 54 12.26 16.10 -11.33
CA TYR A 54 12.57 14.84 -10.67
C TYR A 54 12.38 13.65 -11.61
N GLN A 55 13.22 12.63 -11.44
CA GLN A 55 13.06 11.31 -12.04
C GLN A 55 12.81 10.30 -10.94
N PHE A 56 11.56 9.86 -10.79
CA PHE A 56 11.19 8.83 -9.81
C PHE A 56 11.47 7.45 -10.38
N VAL A 57 12.14 6.59 -9.59
CA VAL A 57 12.44 5.20 -9.94
C VAL A 57 12.12 4.26 -8.79
N LEU A 58 11.68 3.05 -9.12
CA LEU A 58 11.39 2.01 -8.14
C LEU A 58 12.66 1.22 -7.79
N VAL A 59 12.87 1.01 -6.50
CA VAL A 59 13.96 0.19 -5.97
C VAL A 59 13.37 -0.98 -5.20
N PRO A 60 13.50 -2.22 -5.69
CA PRO A 60 12.96 -3.39 -5.02
C PRO A 60 13.52 -3.56 -3.61
N THR A 61 12.63 -3.80 -2.66
CA THR A 61 12.93 -4.13 -1.27
C THR A 61 11.95 -5.20 -0.76
N SER A 62 11.92 -5.43 0.54
CA SER A 62 10.92 -6.30 1.18
C SER A 62 10.37 -5.65 2.44
N ILE A 63 9.22 -6.11 2.90
CA ILE A 63 8.56 -5.57 4.11
C ILE A 63 9.55 -5.47 5.28
N PRO A 64 10.33 -6.50 5.67
CA PRO A 64 11.28 -6.37 6.78
C PRO A 64 12.52 -5.54 6.46
N ARG A 65 12.90 -5.41 5.19
CA ARG A 65 14.13 -4.69 4.80
C ARG A 65 13.91 -3.20 4.54
N ARG A 66 12.67 -2.77 4.25
CA ARG A 66 12.37 -1.41 3.83
C ARG A 66 12.85 -0.33 4.82
N PHE A 67 12.80 -0.63 6.11
CA PHE A 67 13.27 0.26 7.17
C PHE A 67 14.78 0.53 7.06
N ARG A 68 15.57 -0.54 6.98
CA ARG A 68 17.02 -0.43 6.84
C ARG A 68 17.43 0.21 5.52
N ASP A 69 16.76 -0.15 4.41
CA ASP A 69 17.05 0.42 3.10
C ASP A 69 16.78 1.93 3.09
N PHE A 70 15.76 2.39 3.83
CA PHE A 70 15.44 3.80 4.02
C PHE A 70 16.49 4.51 4.90
N GLU A 71 16.81 3.99 6.07
CA GLU A 71 17.81 4.57 6.98
C GLU A 71 19.20 4.68 6.35
N GLN A 72 19.61 3.67 5.59
CA GLN A 72 20.90 3.62 4.89
C GLN A 72 20.92 4.46 3.60
N GLY A 73 19.81 5.06 3.21
CA GLY A 73 19.73 5.89 2.00
C GLY A 73 19.81 5.11 0.69
N ARG A 74 19.49 3.81 0.70
CA ARG A 74 19.31 3.04 -0.52
C ARG A 74 18.05 3.48 -1.27
N VAL A 75 17.04 3.90 -0.53
CA VAL A 75 15.83 4.56 -1.02
C VAL A 75 15.68 5.93 -0.38
N ASP A 76 15.01 6.84 -1.06
CA ASP A 76 14.80 8.21 -0.63
C ASP A 76 13.39 8.41 -0.08
N MET A 77 12.46 7.56 -0.53
CA MET A 77 11.06 7.59 -0.12
C MET A 77 10.50 6.18 0.06
N ALA A 78 9.52 6.06 0.96
CA ALA A 78 8.63 4.92 1.07
C ALA A 78 7.19 5.42 0.88
N ILE A 79 6.43 4.80 -0.03
CA ILE A 79 5.09 5.22 -0.42
C ILE A 79 4.09 4.12 -0.05
N PHE A 80 2.83 4.49 0.24
CA PHE A 80 1.78 3.63 0.78
C PHE A 80 2.13 3.06 2.15
N GLU A 81 2.80 3.85 2.97
CA GLU A 81 3.13 3.52 4.35
C GLU A 81 2.16 4.19 5.32
N ASN A 82 2.22 3.76 6.57
CA ASN A 82 1.62 4.48 7.69
C ASN A 82 2.69 4.63 8.78
N PRO A 83 2.87 5.81 9.39
CA PRO A 83 3.84 6.03 10.46
C PRO A 83 3.74 5.05 11.63
N GLU A 84 2.53 4.52 11.90
CA GLU A 84 2.28 3.54 12.97
C GLU A 84 2.79 2.12 12.64
N TRP A 85 3.17 1.85 11.39
CA TRP A 85 3.64 0.54 10.94
C TRP A 85 5.15 0.34 11.16
N GLY A 86 5.66 0.68 12.34
CA GLY A 86 7.04 0.46 12.72
C GLY A 86 8.00 1.61 12.37
N TRP A 87 7.49 2.75 11.89
CA TRP A 87 8.30 3.90 11.48
C TRP A 87 8.58 4.90 12.61
N GLN A 88 7.96 4.74 13.80
CA GLN A 88 7.98 5.72 14.89
C GLN A 88 9.40 6.11 15.36
N LYS A 89 10.39 5.22 15.16
CA LYS A 89 11.80 5.46 15.58
C LYS A 89 12.71 5.84 14.41
N ILE A 90 12.19 5.93 13.21
CA ILE A 90 12.95 6.23 12.00
C ILE A 90 12.66 7.67 11.59
N ALA A 91 13.71 8.49 11.47
CA ALA A 91 13.55 9.90 11.11
C ALA A 91 13.02 10.04 9.66
N HIS A 92 11.88 10.69 9.52
CA HIS A 92 11.24 10.97 8.22
C HIS A 92 10.34 12.20 8.31
N ALA A 93 10.00 12.77 7.16
CA ALA A 93 8.88 13.68 7.01
C ALA A 93 7.72 12.91 6.36
N SER A 94 6.51 13.05 6.89
CA SER A 94 5.31 12.39 6.39
C SER A 94 4.51 13.33 5.49
N VAL A 95 4.03 12.80 4.37
CA VAL A 95 3.07 13.46 3.48
C VAL A 95 1.83 12.59 3.41
N ASP A 96 0.70 13.11 3.88
CA ASP A 96 -0.58 12.45 3.69
C ASP A 96 -0.91 12.41 2.20
N MET A 97 -1.09 11.21 1.67
CA MET A 97 -1.42 11.02 0.26
C MET A 97 -2.90 11.27 -0.05
N GLY A 98 -3.73 11.52 0.96
CA GLY A 98 -5.18 11.63 0.80
C GLY A 98 -5.81 10.36 0.22
N LEU A 99 -5.25 9.20 0.55
CA LEU A 99 -5.75 7.89 0.13
C LEU A 99 -6.14 7.10 1.37
N GLU A 100 -7.35 6.54 1.34
CA GLU A 100 -7.87 5.73 2.43
C GLU A 100 -8.18 4.31 1.97
N ASP A 101 -7.77 3.33 2.74
CA ASP A 101 -8.12 1.92 2.56
C ASP A 101 -8.45 1.28 3.93
N ALA A 102 -8.85 0.03 3.92
CA ALA A 102 -9.24 -0.68 5.13
C ALA A 102 -8.85 -2.15 5.08
N GLU A 103 -8.62 -2.74 6.26
CA GLU A 103 -8.55 -4.18 6.43
C GLU A 103 -9.94 -4.72 6.78
N VAL A 104 -10.38 -5.72 6.02
CA VAL A 104 -11.69 -6.37 6.19
C VAL A 104 -11.54 -7.85 6.48
N PHE A 105 -12.50 -8.39 7.24
CA PHE A 105 -12.59 -9.82 7.51
C PHE A 105 -13.40 -10.50 6.41
N VAL A 106 -12.95 -11.67 5.97
CA VAL A 106 -13.61 -12.46 4.93
C VAL A 106 -13.76 -13.89 5.43
N ALA A 107 -14.97 -14.43 5.38
CA ALA A 107 -15.29 -15.81 5.71
C ALA A 107 -15.93 -16.52 4.52
N GLN A 108 -15.97 -17.84 4.55
CA GLN A 108 -16.76 -18.60 3.59
C GLN A 108 -18.25 -18.31 3.81
N ARG A 109 -18.99 -18.06 2.73
CA ARG A 109 -20.44 -17.93 2.79
C ARG A 109 -21.07 -19.29 3.02
N GLU A 110 -21.83 -19.43 4.09
CA GLU A 110 -22.57 -20.62 4.44
C GLU A 110 -24.02 -20.27 4.80
N PRO A 111 -24.98 -21.18 4.65
CA PRO A 111 -26.35 -20.96 5.10
C PRO A 111 -26.39 -20.61 6.59
N GLY A 112 -27.06 -19.49 6.92
CA GLY A 112 -27.18 -19.01 8.31
C GLY A 112 -25.95 -18.31 8.89
N ARG A 113 -24.84 -18.20 8.12
CA ARG A 113 -23.68 -17.39 8.54
C ARG A 113 -23.94 -15.92 8.18
N GLU A 114 -24.04 -15.09 9.21
CA GLU A 114 -24.32 -13.66 9.13
C GLU A 114 -23.18 -12.83 9.71
N GLN A 115 -23.35 -11.49 9.74
CA GLN A 115 -22.36 -10.53 10.21
C GLN A 115 -21.88 -10.77 11.66
N GLY A 116 -22.74 -11.32 12.53
CA GLY A 116 -22.39 -11.74 13.89
C GLY A 116 -21.22 -12.74 13.96
N TYR A 117 -20.93 -13.44 12.86
CA TYR A 117 -19.80 -14.37 12.78
C TYR A 117 -18.45 -13.68 13.03
N PHE A 118 -18.34 -12.41 12.68
CA PHE A 118 -17.11 -11.62 12.82
C PHE A 118 -17.00 -10.91 14.18
N ALA A 119 -18.00 -11.00 15.05
CA ALA A 119 -18.00 -10.28 16.33
C ALA A 119 -16.86 -10.76 17.24
N ASP A 120 -16.59 -12.08 17.24
CA ASP A 120 -15.54 -12.69 18.03
C ASP A 120 -14.61 -13.52 17.15
N LEU A 121 -13.30 -13.36 17.35
CA LEU A 121 -12.25 -14.11 16.66
C LEU A 121 -11.73 -15.31 17.46
N ALA A 122 -12.12 -15.45 18.72
CA ALA A 122 -11.65 -16.52 19.60
C ALA A 122 -12.00 -17.90 19.02
N GLY A 123 -11.03 -18.79 19.04
CA GLY A 123 -11.16 -20.16 18.54
C GLY A 123 -11.21 -20.31 17.02
N LYS A 124 -11.23 -19.22 16.25
CA LYS A 124 -11.21 -19.26 14.79
C LYS A 124 -9.78 -19.33 14.25
N ARG A 125 -9.62 -20.05 13.15
CA ARG A 125 -8.36 -20.14 12.40
C ARG A 125 -8.29 -18.93 11.48
N LEU A 126 -7.31 -18.06 11.70
CA LEU A 126 -7.13 -16.85 10.89
C LEU A 126 -6.08 -17.09 9.80
N ALA A 127 -6.28 -16.55 8.61
CA ALA A 127 -5.30 -16.46 7.55
C ALA A 127 -4.95 -14.98 7.32
N VAL A 128 -3.70 -14.60 7.57
CA VAL A 128 -3.24 -13.22 7.57
C VAL A 128 -1.95 -13.05 6.78
N PHE A 129 -1.64 -11.82 6.36
CA PHE A 129 -0.43 -11.54 5.62
C PHE A 129 0.74 -11.27 6.59
N SER A 130 1.88 -11.92 6.35
CA SER A 130 3.05 -11.82 7.21
C SER A 130 3.66 -10.42 7.17
N GLY A 131 3.88 -9.84 8.36
CA GLY A 131 4.46 -8.51 8.51
C GLY A 131 3.46 -7.35 8.42
N TYR A 132 2.16 -7.62 8.25
CA TYR A 132 1.12 -6.60 8.36
C TYR A 132 0.79 -6.31 9.84
N HIS A 133 0.35 -5.07 10.08
CA HIS A 133 0.01 -4.55 11.40
C HIS A 133 -1.51 -4.46 11.53
N TYR A 134 -2.12 -5.45 12.17
CA TYR A 134 -3.57 -5.55 12.35
C TYR A 134 -4.02 -4.96 13.68
N ALA A 135 -5.12 -4.21 13.67
CA ALA A 135 -5.65 -3.57 14.87
C ALA A 135 -6.13 -4.59 15.91
N PHE A 136 -6.73 -5.72 15.49
CA PHE A 136 -7.16 -6.79 16.40
C PHE A 136 -6.00 -7.39 17.20
N ALA A 137 -4.77 -7.27 16.70
CA ALA A 137 -3.54 -7.76 17.34
C ALA A 137 -2.70 -6.62 17.97
N ASN A 138 -3.32 -5.47 18.24
CA ASN A 138 -2.63 -4.27 18.76
C ASN A 138 -1.43 -3.86 17.91
N PHE A 139 -1.54 -4.01 16.60
CA PHE A 139 -0.50 -3.69 15.61
C PHE A 139 0.81 -4.47 15.79
N ASN A 140 0.79 -5.59 16.51
CA ASN A 140 1.95 -6.45 16.68
C ASN A 140 2.08 -7.43 15.50
N PRO A 141 3.10 -7.30 14.62
CA PRO A 141 3.28 -8.18 13.46
C PRO A 141 4.09 -9.45 13.77
N ASP A 142 4.49 -9.67 15.02
CA ASP A 142 5.33 -10.81 15.40
C ASP A 142 4.64 -12.14 15.07
N PRO A 143 5.25 -13.01 14.24
CA PRO A 143 4.62 -14.25 13.80
C PRO A 143 4.28 -15.21 14.93
N LYS A 144 5.12 -15.28 15.96
CA LYS A 144 4.89 -16.16 17.12
C LYS A 144 3.72 -15.66 17.94
N TYR A 145 3.67 -14.36 18.21
CA TYR A 145 2.55 -13.71 18.88
C TYR A 145 1.22 -13.96 18.14
N MET A 146 1.20 -13.78 16.83
CA MET A 146 0.03 -13.98 15.99
C MET A 146 -0.47 -15.43 16.03
N ALA A 147 0.45 -16.40 15.94
CA ALA A 147 0.11 -17.81 15.98
C ALA A 147 -0.41 -18.25 17.37
N GLU A 148 0.23 -17.82 18.45
CA GLU A 148 -0.09 -18.26 19.82
C GLU A 148 -1.36 -17.62 20.39
N HIS A 149 -1.62 -16.33 20.06
CA HIS A 149 -2.74 -15.58 20.64
C HIS A 149 -4.00 -15.60 19.75
N PHE A 150 -3.83 -15.77 18.44
CA PHE A 150 -4.93 -15.62 17.48
C PHE A 150 -5.10 -16.83 16.55
N ASN A 151 -4.39 -17.93 16.78
CA ASN A 151 -4.46 -19.12 15.92
C ASN A 151 -4.27 -18.74 14.43
N ALA A 152 -3.36 -17.80 14.17
CA ALA A 152 -3.15 -17.22 12.84
C ALA A 152 -2.11 -18.01 12.05
N THR A 153 -2.46 -18.34 10.81
CA THR A 153 -1.52 -18.79 9.78
C THR A 153 -1.07 -17.57 8.97
N LEU A 154 0.24 -17.33 8.97
CA LEU A 154 0.84 -16.20 8.25
C LEU A 154 1.29 -16.66 6.88
N THR A 155 0.87 -15.94 5.84
CA THR A 155 1.27 -16.19 4.45
C THR A 155 1.89 -14.94 3.84
N TYR A 156 2.37 -15.05 2.61
CA TYR A 156 2.85 -13.92 1.80
C TYR A 156 1.96 -13.71 0.57
N SER A 157 0.68 -14.13 0.65
CA SER A 157 -0.25 -14.06 -0.48
C SER A 157 -1.69 -13.92 0.01
N HIS A 158 -2.32 -12.82 -0.31
CA HIS A 158 -3.76 -12.62 -0.09
C HIS A 158 -4.60 -13.64 -0.88
N ASP A 159 -4.18 -14.03 -2.11
CA ASP A 159 -4.85 -15.12 -2.83
C ASP A 159 -4.87 -16.41 -2.02
N SER A 160 -3.71 -16.78 -1.42
CA SER A 160 -3.62 -17.96 -0.56
C SER A 160 -4.55 -17.85 0.64
N ASN A 161 -4.64 -16.69 1.28
CA ASN A 161 -5.52 -16.46 2.43
C ASN A 161 -7.00 -16.64 2.05
N LEU A 162 -7.43 -16.04 0.94
CA LEU A 162 -8.81 -16.19 0.45
C LEU A 162 -9.12 -17.62 0.02
N LEU A 163 -8.18 -18.30 -0.65
CA LEU A 163 -8.34 -19.70 -1.02
C LEU A 163 -8.36 -20.64 0.18
N MET A 164 -7.64 -20.33 1.27
CA MET A 164 -7.74 -21.10 2.52
C MET A 164 -9.15 -21.01 3.10
N VAL A 165 -9.75 -19.84 3.09
CA VAL A 165 -11.14 -19.64 3.52
C VAL A 165 -12.12 -20.40 2.61
N ALA A 166 -12.01 -20.23 1.30
CA ALA A 166 -12.89 -20.90 0.32
C ALA A 166 -12.85 -22.43 0.42
N ARG A 167 -11.71 -22.98 0.90
CA ARG A 167 -11.51 -24.43 1.07
C ARG A 167 -11.69 -24.93 2.51
N GLY A 168 -12.19 -24.09 3.41
CA GLY A 168 -12.40 -24.43 4.83
C GLY A 168 -11.11 -24.71 5.62
N ARG A 169 -9.95 -24.26 5.13
CA ARG A 169 -8.65 -24.39 5.81
C ARG A 169 -8.39 -23.27 6.82
N ALA A 170 -9.03 -22.14 6.62
CA ALA A 170 -9.13 -21.04 7.58
C ALA A 170 -10.61 -20.66 7.74
N ASP A 171 -10.96 -20.10 8.88
CA ASP A 171 -12.32 -19.66 9.17
C ASP A 171 -12.52 -18.20 8.72
N ILE A 172 -11.47 -17.38 8.87
CA ILE A 172 -11.47 -15.96 8.47
C ILE A 172 -10.12 -15.62 7.85
N ALA A 173 -10.15 -14.89 6.74
CA ALA A 173 -8.99 -14.17 6.20
C ALA A 173 -9.12 -12.68 6.47
N LEU A 174 -8.01 -11.99 6.71
CA LEU A 174 -7.93 -10.54 6.67
C LEU A 174 -7.18 -10.12 5.41
N VAL A 175 -7.78 -9.20 4.68
CA VAL A 175 -7.25 -8.66 3.43
C VAL A 175 -7.60 -7.18 3.30
N THR A 176 -6.81 -6.42 2.54
CA THR A 176 -7.17 -5.04 2.23
C THR A 176 -8.43 -5.00 1.38
N ARG A 177 -9.28 -4.02 1.61
CA ARG A 177 -10.52 -3.79 0.84
C ARG A 177 -10.22 -3.65 -0.65
N SER A 178 -9.16 -2.93 -0.97
CA SER A 178 -8.69 -2.73 -2.34
C SER A 178 -8.29 -4.05 -3.01
N TYR A 179 -7.53 -4.90 -2.30
CA TYR A 179 -7.14 -6.21 -2.82
C TYR A 179 -8.35 -7.12 -3.04
N LEU A 180 -9.27 -7.16 -2.07
CA LEU A 180 -10.48 -7.96 -2.18
C LEU A 180 -11.31 -7.56 -3.42
N SER A 181 -11.43 -6.25 -3.68
CA SER A 181 -12.12 -5.75 -4.87
C SER A 181 -11.48 -6.26 -6.15
N ASP A 182 -10.18 -6.16 -6.28
CA ASP A 182 -9.44 -6.68 -7.44
C ASP A 182 -9.57 -8.20 -7.57
N PHE A 183 -9.44 -8.93 -6.46
CA PHE A 183 -9.61 -10.39 -6.43
C PHE A 183 -10.99 -10.81 -6.93
N MET A 184 -12.07 -10.15 -6.47
CA MET A 184 -13.44 -10.46 -6.87
C MET A 184 -13.68 -10.21 -8.36
N VAL A 185 -13.04 -9.21 -8.96
CA VAL A 185 -13.11 -8.95 -10.40
C VAL A 185 -12.37 -10.04 -11.18
N ARG A 186 -11.18 -10.41 -10.75
CA ARG A 186 -10.36 -11.44 -11.41
C ARG A 186 -10.93 -12.87 -11.25
N ASN A 187 -11.72 -13.11 -10.20
CA ASN A 187 -12.28 -14.41 -9.85
C ASN A 187 -13.79 -14.30 -9.62
N ALA A 188 -14.51 -13.82 -10.63
CA ALA A 188 -15.95 -13.55 -10.54
C ALA A 188 -16.80 -14.81 -10.17
N ASP A 189 -16.34 -15.99 -10.54
CA ASP A 189 -16.93 -17.30 -10.20
C ASP A 189 -16.82 -17.61 -8.69
N MET A 190 -15.85 -17.05 -8.01
CA MET A 190 -15.65 -17.21 -6.57
C MET A 190 -16.32 -16.13 -5.74
N ALA A 191 -16.70 -14.99 -6.31
CA ALA A 191 -17.21 -13.83 -5.55
C ALA A 191 -18.40 -14.18 -4.66
N GLY A 192 -19.30 -15.07 -5.11
CA GLY A 192 -20.44 -15.54 -4.33
C GLY A 192 -20.12 -16.47 -3.16
N GLN A 193 -18.88 -16.98 -3.07
CA GLN A 193 -18.46 -17.91 -2.01
C GLN A 193 -18.03 -17.20 -0.72
N PHE A 194 -17.91 -15.88 -0.73
CA PHE A 194 -17.40 -15.12 0.40
C PHE A 194 -18.49 -14.29 1.08
N LEU A 195 -18.44 -14.28 2.41
CA LEU A 195 -19.10 -13.32 3.26
C LEU A 195 -18.03 -12.30 3.70
N VAL A 196 -18.22 -11.05 3.34
CA VAL A 196 -17.34 -9.95 3.73
C VAL A 196 -17.94 -9.25 4.94
N SER A 197 -17.12 -8.94 5.94
CA SER A 197 -17.59 -8.28 7.15
C SER A 197 -17.95 -6.81 6.91
N GLU A 198 -19.01 -6.35 7.58
CA GLU A 198 -19.26 -4.93 7.80
C GLU A 198 -18.32 -4.37 8.88
N ARG A 199 -17.89 -5.23 9.81
CA ARG A 199 -16.82 -4.91 10.76
C ARG A 199 -15.52 -4.74 10.01
N ILE A 200 -14.87 -3.61 10.22
CA ILE A 200 -13.55 -3.26 9.70
C ILE A 200 -12.53 -3.47 10.82
N ASP A 201 -11.38 -4.08 10.52
CA ASP A 201 -10.29 -4.20 11.49
C ASP A 201 -9.66 -2.83 11.74
N GLN A 202 -9.30 -2.15 10.66
CA GLN A 202 -8.79 -0.78 10.68
C GLN A 202 -9.12 -0.07 9.38
N VAL A 203 -9.36 1.22 9.48
CA VAL A 203 -9.30 2.17 8.37
C VAL A 203 -7.98 2.92 8.53
N TYR A 204 -7.26 3.10 7.46
CA TYR A 204 -5.97 3.78 7.51
C TYR A 204 -5.73 4.67 6.29
N HIS A 205 -5.00 5.74 6.54
CA HIS A 205 -4.52 6.62 5.49
C HIS A 205 -3.15 6.17 5.02
N HIS A 206 -2.89 6.33 3.74
CA HIS A 206 -1.58 6.13 3.17
C HIS A 206 -0.75 7.40 3.20
N TYR A 207 0.49 7.26 3.62
CA TYR A 207 1.49 8.30 3.65
C TYR A 207 2.65 7.99 2.71
N ALA A 208 3.26 9.04 2.19
CA ALA A 208 4.61 8.99 1.65
C ALA A 208 5.56 9.49 2.74
N LEU A 209 6.58 8.68 3.03
CA LEU A 209 7.62 9.01 3.99
C LEU A 209 8.86 9.44 3.22
N VAL A 210 9.35 10.64 3.51
CA VAL A 210 10.50 11.24 2.85
C VAL A 210 11.68 11.20 3.81
N ARG A 211 12.78 10.59 3.39
CA ARG A 211 14.00 10.47 4.19
C ARG A 211 14.65 11.86 4.39
N PRO A 212 15.26 12.12 5.56
CA PRO A 212 16.11 13.29 5.73
C PRO A 212 17.20 13.35 4.65
N LYS A 213 17.40 14.52 4.05
CA LYS A 213 18.36 14.75 2.94
C LYS A 213 18.07 13.97 1.65
N ALA A 214 16.82 13.57 1.43
CA ALA A 214 16.39 13.09 0.12
C ALA A 214 16.52 14.20 -0.95
N PRO A 215 16.65 13.86 -2.23
CA PRO A 215 16.68 14.86 -3.31
C PRO A 215 15.41 15.70 -3.41
N ILE A 216 14.29 15.21 -2.87
CA ILE A 216 13.00 15.89 -2.85
C ILE A 216 12.60 16.19 -1.40
N THR A 217 11.90 17.31 -1.17
CA THR A 217 11.32 17.63 0.13
C THR A 217 9.87 17.12 0.23
N ALA A 218 9.36 16.98 1.46
CA ALA A 218 7.97 16.62 1.70
C ALA A 218 6.99 17.61 1.05
N GLU A 219 7.28 18.91 1.14
CA GLU A 219 6.46 19.98 0.54
C GLU A 219 6.42 19.89 -0.99
N ALA A 220 7.58 19.64 -1.62
CA ALA A 220 7.65 19.46 -3.06
C ALA A 220 6.84 18.25 -3.51
N PHE A 221 6.95 17.12 -2.79
CA PHE A 221 6.18 15.92 -3.09
C PHE A 221 4.66 16.13 -2.87
N ALA A 222 4.27 16.79 -1.78
CA ALA A 222 2.88 17.17 -1.53
C ALA A 222 2.31 18.03 -2.66
N GLY A 223 3.10 18.97 -3.19
CA GLY A 223 2.74 19.79 -4.34
C GLY A 223 2.51 18.96 -5.62
N LEU A 224 3.28 17.91 -5.84
CA LEU A 224 3.08 16.99 -6.96
C LEU A 224 1.78 16.16 -6.79
N LEU A 225 1.53 15.60 -5.60
CA LEU A 225 0.28 14.89 -5.32
C LEU A 225 -0.95 15.78 -5.49
N LYS A 226 -0.87 17.04 -5.02
CA LYS A 226 -1.94 18.03 -5.24
C LYS A 226 -2.21 18.22 -6.73
N ARG A 227 -1.19 18.39 -7.56
CA ARG A 227 -1.30 18.53 -9.01
C ARG A 227 -1.95 17.30 -9.66
N LEU A 228 -1.54 16.09 -9.27
CA LEU A 228 -2.14 14.84 -9.77
C LEU A 228 -3.60 14.68 -9.33
N ARG A 229 -3.99 15.25 -8.19
CA ARG A 229 -5.36 15.26 -7.72
C ARG A 229 -6.21 16.25 -8.51
N GLU A 230 -5.71 17.46 -8.73
CA GLU A 230 -6.39 18.52 -9.48
C GLU A 230 -6.62 18.17 -10.96
N ASN A 231 -5.72 17.40 -11.57
CA ASN A 231 -5.88 16.95 -12.96
C ASN A 231 -6.61 15.58 -13.10
N GLY A 232 -7.06 14.99 -11.99
CA GLY A 232 -7.84 13.75 -11.97
C GLY A 232 -7.04 12.45 -12.05
N GLU A 233 -5.72 12.49 -12.18
CA GLU A 233 -4.88 11.28 -12.28
C GLU A 233 -4.96 10.42 -11.02
N MET A 234 -5.07 11.02 -9.81
CA MET A 234 -5.25 10.24 -8.58
C MET A 234 -6.55 9.42 -8.62
N LEU A 235 -7.68 10.02 -9.01
CA LEU A 235 -8.95 9.29 -9.14
C LEU A 235 -8.84 8.16 -10.16
N LYS A 236 -8.29 8.44 -11.33
CA LYS A 236 -8.12 7.47 -12.40
C LYS A 236 -7.32 6.23 -11.97
N ILE A 237 -6.29 6.41 -11.13
CA ILE A 237 -5.43 5.33 -10.65
C ILE A 237 -6.11 4.53 -9.54
N PHE A 238 -6.76 5.19 -8.56
CA PHE A 238 -7.14 4.57 -7.30
C PHE A 238 -8.62 4.17 -7.18
N GLU A 239 -9.55 4.89 -7.83
CA GLU A 239 -10.98 4.59 -7.79
C GLU A 239 -11.33 3.16 -8.27
N PRO A 240 -10.70 2.60 -9.33
CA PRO A 240 -10.98 1.23 -9.77
C PRO A 240 -10.73 0.16 -8.69
N TYR A 241 -9.88 0.46 -7.72
CA TYR A 241 -9.54 -0.42 -6.59
C TYR A 241 -10.36 -0.11 -5.32
N ARG A 242 -11.35 0.79 -5.41
CA ARG A 242 -12.15 1.26 -4.25
C ARG A 242 -11.29 1.85 -3.13
N ILE A 243 -10.21 2.51 -3.51
CA ILE A 243 -9.41 3.33 -2.62
C ILE A 243 -9.98 4.73 -2.69
N ASP A 244 -10.41 5.25 -1.54
CA ASP A 244 -11.01 6.57 -1.47
C ASP A 244 -9.93 7.64 -1.64
N VAL A 245 -10.16 8.57 -2.57
CA VAL A 245 -9.29 9.72 -2.81
C VAL A 245 -9.92 10.93 -2.12
N MET A 246 -9.33 11.29 -0.98
CA MET A 246 -9.83 12.39 -0.15
C MET A 246 -9.54 13.74 -0.80
N PRO A 247 -10.41 14.75 -0.61
CA PRO A 247 -10.12 16.12 -1.01
C PRO A 247 -8.82 16.60 -0.34
N THR A 248 -8.11 17.52 -1.02
CA THR A 248 -6.96 18.18 -0.39
C THR A 248 -7.44 18.98 0.82
N PRO A 249 -6.81 18.86 2.00
CA PRO A 249 -7.12 19.70 3.16
C PRO A 249 -6.94 21.17 2.85
#